data_3c9010987a5ef8de25e152ba3d2e5eee
#
_entry.id   3c9010987a5ef8de25e152ba3d2e5eee
#
_cell.length_a   1.000
_cell.length_b   1.000
_cell.length_c   1.000
_cell.angle_alpha   90.00
_cell.angle_beta   90.00
_cell.angle_gamma   90.00
#
_symmetry.space_group_name_H-M   'P 1'
#
loop_
_entity.id
_entity.type
_entity.pdbx_description
1 polymer ?
#
loop_
_entity_poly.entity_id
_entity_poly.type
_entity_poly.pdbx_seq_one_letter_code
_entity_poly.pdbx_strand_id
1 'polypeptide(L)'
;MDLRVKKTETAIKNAFLELRAKKPLEKITVKELCSLACINKSTFYSHYEDIYALSEAMEHETVMSIINSISDLKDYSREKSDAFTRKLCLAFMSQISLIKIMFSGREQNHLGSRLDEELKKLIFKKYPQFQNDPEKNILLSYCIQGAYHAYLNNPSVDTDTFVRTV
;
A
#
# COMPACT_ATOMS: atom_id res chain seq x y z
N MET A 1 -18.68 -4.00 15.62
CA MET A 1 -17.38 -3.54 16.13
C MET A 1 -17.59 -2.30 16.99
N ASP A 2 -17.11 -2.32 18.22
CA ASP A 2 -17.37 -1.26 19.22
C ASP A 2 -16.74 0.08 18.75
N LEU A 3 -17.49 1.16 18.89
CA LEU A 3 -17.07 2.51 18.50
C LEU A 3 -15.81 2.98 19.25
N ARG A 4 -15.64 2.51 20.47
CA ARG A 4 -14.46 2.74 21.31
C ARG A 4 -13.21 2.11 20.70
N VAL A 5 -13.30 0.85 20.25
CA VAL A 5 -12.19 0.11 19.62
C VAL A 5 -11.73 0.83 18.35
N LYS A 6 -12.68 1.25 17.50
CA LYS A 6 -12.36 2.03 16.29
C LYS A 6 -11.65 3.35 16.59
N LYS A 7 -12.13 4.11 17.59
CA LYS A 7 -11.50 5.38 17.97
C LYS A 7 -10.07 5.16 18.47
N THR A 8 -9.85 4.13 19.29
CA THR A 8 -8.52 3.79 19.80
C THR A 8 -7.57 3.38 18.65
N GLU A 9 -8.03 2.52 17.76
CA GLU A 9 -7.25 2.09 16.61
C GLU A 9 -6.87 3.27 15.70
N THR A 10 -7.81 4.18 15.44
CA THR A 10 -7.54 5.41 14.67
C THR A 10 -6.50 6.29 15.38
N ALA A 11 -6.58 6.45 16.70
CA ALA A 11 -5.61 7.23 17.48
C ALA A 11 -4.20 6.60 17.40
N ILE A 12 -4.09 5.27 17.51
CA ILE A 12 -2.83 4.53 17.37
C ILE A 12 -2.22 4.77 15.98
N LYS A 13 -3.02 4.59 14.90
CA LYS A 13 -2.56 4.75 13.51
C LYS A 13 -2.12 6.18 13.22
N ASN A 14 -2.86 7.18 13.66
CA ASN A 14 -2.50 8.59 13.49
C ASN A 14 -1.19 8.94 14.21
N ALA A 15 -1.02 8.50 15.47
CA ALA A 15 0.20 8.69 16.23
C ALA A 15 1.39 8.00 15.55
N PHE A 16 1.19 6.80 15.02
CA PHE A 16 2.23 6.08 14.27
C PHE A 16 2.65 6.83 13.01
N LEU A 17 1.71 7.30 12.19
CA LEU A 17 2.01 8.08 10.98
C LEU A 17 2.77 9.37 11.30
N GLU A 18 2.38 10.06 12.37
CA GLU A 18 3.08 11.27 12.81
C GLU A 18 4.54 10.98 13.21
N LEU A 19 4.79 9.87 13.90
CA LEU A 19 6.13 9.45 14.27
C LEU A 19 6.94 8.98 13.05
N ARG A 20 6.32 8.20 12.16
CA ARG A 20 6.98 7.71 10.93
C ARG A 20 7.37 8.84 9.98
N ALA A 21 6.59 9.91 9.90
CA ALA A 21 6.95 11.09 9.12
C ALA A 21 8.21 11.81 9.64
N LYS A 22 8.58 11.60 10.91
CA LYS A 22 9.70 12.28 11.56
C LYS A 22 10.94 11.40 11.74
N LYS A 23 10.78 10.08 11.78
CA LYS A 23 11.89 9.16 12.08
C LYS A 23 11.66 7.75 11.52
N PRO A 24 12.75 6.99 11.30
CA PRO A 24 12.66 5.62 10.82
C PRO A 24 12.00 4.69 11.86
N LEU A 25 11.44 3.58 11.35
CA LEU A 25 10.64 2.62 12.12
C LEU A 25 11.36 2.12 13.39
N GLU A 26 12.64 1.81 13.26
CA GLU A 26 13.46 1.25 14.33
C GLU A 26 13.67 2.21 15.52
N LYS A 27 13.41 3.49 15.33
CA LYS A 27 13.48 4.52 16.38
C LYS A 27 12.14 4.86 17.02
N ILE A 28 11.06 4.24 16.57
CA ILE A 28 9.73 4.44 17.15
C ILE A 28 9.55 3.49 18.34
N THR A 29 9.11 4.03 19.47
CA THR A 29 8.84 3.23 20.67
C THR A 29 7.37 3.21 21.04
N VAL A 30 6.90 2.09 21.59
CA VAL A 30 5.51 1.97 22.09
C VAL A 30 5.21 3.06 23.14
N LYS A 31 6.21 3.46 23.95
CA LYS A 31 6.04 4.52 24.95
C LYS A 31 5.66 5.87 24.32
N GLU A 32 6.40 6.28 23.30
CA GLU A 32 6.14 7.55 22.59
C GLU A 32 4.81 7.51 21.86
N LEU A 33 4.53 6.40 21.15
CA LEU A 33 3.28 6.22 20.44
C LEU A 33 2.08 6.31 21.40
N CYS A 34 2.12 5.61 22.53
CA CYS A 34 1.06 5.66 23.54
C CYS A 34 0.87 7.07 24.12
N SER A 35 1.97 7.78 24.35
CA SER A 35 1.91 9.17 24.83
C SER A 35 1.21 10.07 23.81
N LEU A 36 1.54 9.94 22.52
CA LEU A 36 0.95 10.74 21.45
C LEU A 36 -0.52 10.37 21.18
N ALA A 37 -0.84 9.08 21.25
CA ALA A 37 -2.21 8.57 21.06
C ALA A 37 -3.11 8.76 22.30
N CYS A 38 -2.55 9.27 23.42
CA CYS A 38 -3.26 9.41 24.72
C CYS A 38 -3.85 8.08 25.22
N ILE A 39 -3.11 6.97 25.09
CA ILE A 39 -3.49 5.64 25.57
C ILE A 39 -2.44 5.07 26.51
N ASN A 40 -2.79 4.05 27.28
CA ASN A 40 -1.81 3.28 28.03
C ASN A 40 -1.22 2.12 27.21
N LYS A 41 -0.09 1.57 27.68
CA LYS A 41 0.59 0.47 26.98
C LYS A 41 -0.26 -0.80 26.89
N SER A 42 -1.06 -1.11 27.89
CA SER A 42 -1.93 -2.30 27.87
C SER A 42 -2.99 -2.18 26.78
N THR A 43 -3.50 -0.98 26.53
CA THR A 43 -4.40 -0.70 25.40
C THR A 43 -3.70 -0.91 24.07
N PHE A 44 -2.45 -0.46 23.90
CA PHE A 44 -1.69 -0.72 22.70
C PHE A 44 -1.52 -2.23 22.45
N TYR A 45 -1.05 -2.95 23.49
CA TYR A 45 -0.81 -4.40 23.39
C TYR A 45 -2.08 -5.25 23.24
N SER A 46 -3.26 -4.71 23.49
CA SER A 46 -4.53 -5.36 23.12
C SER A 46 -4.87 -5.26 21.63
N HIS A 47 -4.20 -4.38 20.88
CA HIS A 47 -4.39 -4.20 19.44
C HIS A 47 -3.23 -4.76 18.61
N TYR A 48 -1.99 -4.55 19.06
CA TYR A 48 -0.78 -4.91 18.30
C TYR A 48 0.27 -5.50 19.24
N GLU A 49 0.98 -6.52 18.78
CA GLU A 49 2.05 -7.17 19.55
C GLU A 49 3.23 -6.22 19.78
N ASP A 50 3.62 -5.47 18.75
CA ASP A 50 4.68 -4.47 18.80
C ASP A 50 4.52 -3.40 17.70
N ILE A 51 5.52 -2.53 17.57
CA ILE A 51 5.55 -1.47 16.53
C ILE A 51 5.67 -2.07 15.12
N TYR A 52 6.34 -3.21 14.96
CA TYR A 52 6.51 -3.86 13.67
C TYR A 52 5.20 -4.49 13.19
N ALA A 53 4.46 -5.16 14.09
CA ALA A 53 3.12 -5.68 13.80
C ALA A 53 2.14 -4.57 13.40
N LEU A 54 2.20 -3.39 14.06
CA LEU A 54 1.43 -2.22 13.65
C LEU A 54 1.85 -1.72 12.26
N SER A 55 3.16 -1.63 11.98
CA SER A 55 3.67 -1.21 10.65
C SER A 55 3.16 -2.15 9.56
N GLU A 56 3.31 -3.45 9.76
CA GLU A 56 2.86 -4.48 8.81
C GLU A 56 1.34 -4.41 8.54
N ALA A 57 0.53 -4.24 9.58
CA ALA A 57 -0.91 -4.06 9.44
C ALA A 57 -1.26 -2.81 8.61
N MET A 58 -0.60 -1.69 8.87
CA MET A 58 -0.83 -0.43 8.15
C MET A 58 -0.30 -0.50 6.70
N GLU A 59 0.82 -1.17 6.46
CA GLU A 59 1.34 -1.42 5.12
C GLU A 59 0.34 -2.26 4.31
N HIS A 60 -0.17 -3.34 4.92
CA HIS A 60 -1.19 -4.18 4.29
C HIS A 60 -2.47 -3.38 3.98
N GLU A 61 -2.97 -2.57 4.91
CA GLU A 61 -4.13 -1.71 4.68
C GLU A 61 -3.90 -0.71 3.54
N THR A 62 -2.69 -0.14 3.45
CA THR A 62 -2.32 0.79 2.38
C THR A 62 -2.36 0.09 1.02
N VAL A 63 -1.76 -1.10 0.91
CA VAL A 63 -1.80 -1.91 -0.30
C VAL A 63 -3.24 -2.27 -0.67
N MET A 64 -4.04 -2.73 0.30
CA MET A 64 -5.45 -3.07 0.06
C MET A 64 -6.30 -1.86 -0.34
N SER A 65 -5.99 -0.67 0.17
CA SER A 65 -6.67 0.57 -0.25
C SER A 65 -6.39 0.90 -1.72
N ILE A 66 -5.14 0.75 -2.17
CA ILE A 66 -4.77 0.92 -3.58
C ILE A 66 -5.56 -0.08 -4.44
N ILE A 67 -5.54 -1.35 -4.06
CA ILE A 67 -6.19 -2.43 -4.79
C ILE A 67 -7.72 -2.24 -4.87
N ASN A 68 -8.35 -1.88 -3.76
CA ASN A 68 -9.80 -1.67 -3.71
C ASN A 68 -10.26 -0.45 -4.50
N SER A 69 -9.37 0.53 -4.74
CA SER A 69 -9.67 1.68 -5.60
C SER A 69 -9.64 1.34 -7.10
N ILE A 70 -9.08 0.18 -7.47
CA ILE A 70 -9.12 -0.36 -8.84
C ILE A 70 -10.43 -1.15 -9.00
N SER A 71 -11.55 -0.45 -9.09
CA SER A 71 -12.90 -1.03 -8.95
C SER A 71 -13.34 -1.97 -10.07
N ASP A 72 -12.62 -2.04 -11.19
CA ASP A 72 -13.06 -2.83 -12.36
C ASP A 72 -11.89 -3.56 -13.03
N LEU A 73 -11.56 -4.74 -12.46
CA LEU A 73 -10.60 -5.68 -13.08
C LEU A 73 -11.28 -6.56 -14.16
N LYS A 74 -12.51 -6.23 -14.63
CA LYS A 74 -13.31 -7.10 -15.50
C LYS A 74 -12.67 -7.38 -16.84
N ASP A 75 -11.78 -6.50 -17.28
CA ASP A 75 -11.28 -6.53 -18.65
C ASP A 75 -9.74 -6.52 -18.71
N TYR A 76 -9.07 -7.26 -17.81
CA TYR A 76 -7.64 -7.44 -17.95
C TYR A 76 -7.33 -8.34 -19.16
N SER A 77 -7.03 -7.73 -20.30
CA SER A 77 -6.56 -8.37 -21.52
C SER A 77 -5.33 -7.63 -22.04
N ARG A 78 -4.57 -8.24 -22.94
CA ARG A 78 -3.40 -7.61 -23.58
C ARG A 78 -3.79 -6.30 -24.28
N GLU A 79 -4.98 -6.24 -24.88
CA GLU A 79 -5.50 -5.06 -25.58
C GLU A 79 -5.92 -3.93 -24.64
N LYS A 80 -6.10 -4.24 -23.35
CA LYS A 80 -6.52 -3.30 -22.31
C LYS A 80 -5.46 -3.10 -21.21
N SER A 81 -4.23 -3.55 -21.45
CA SER A 81 -3.11 -3.41 -20.48
C SER A 81 -2.85 -1.96 -20.13
N ASP A 82 -2.95 -1.04 -21.06
CA ASP A 82 -2.73 0.39 -20.86
C ASP A 82 -3.80 0.97 -19.94
N ALA A 83 -5.08 0.60 -20.14
CA ALA A 83 -6.18 1.03 -19.29
C ALA A 83 -6.02 0.50 -17.84
N PHE A 84 -5.55 -0.73 -17.69
CA PHE A 84 -5.26 -1.31 -16.37
C PHE A 84 -4.09 -0.59 -15.69
N THR A 85 -2.96 -0.40 -16.41
CA THR A 85 -1.78 0.31 -15.90
C THR A 85 -2.13 1.72 -15.47
N ARG A 86 -2.92 2.44 -16.27
CA ARG A 86 -3.40 3.80 -15.95
C ARG A 86 -4.26 3.83 -14.70
N LYS A 87 -5.20 2.89 -14.54
CA LYS A 87 -6.02 2.76 -13.31
C LYS A 87 -5.14 2.48 -12.09
N LEU A 88 -4.15 1.59 -12.23
CA LEU A 88 -3.20 1.28 -11.17
C LEU A 88 -2.39 2.50 -10.77
N CYS A 89 -1.90 3.27 -11.75
CA CYS A 89 -1.16 4.51 -11.48
C CYS A 89 -2.02 5.53 -10.74
N LEU A 90 -3.26 5.77 -11.17
CA LEU A 90 -4.19 6.68 -10.49
C LEU A 90 -4.47 6.24 -9.05
N ALA A 91 -4.72 4.95 -8.83
CA ALA A 91 -4.91 4.38 -7.50
C ALA A 91 -3.69 4.57 -6.60
N PHE A 92 -2.49 4.31 -7.13
CA PHE A 92 -1.22 4.51 -6.43
C PHE A 92 -1.01 5.99 -6.09
N MET A 93 -1.19 6.90 -7.06
CA MET A 93 -1.03 8.33 -6.87
C MET A 93 -2.00 8.92 -5.84
N SER A 94 -3.22 8.38 -5.74
CA SER A 94 -4.19 8.81 -4.73
C SER A 94 -3.74 8.55 -3.29
N GLN A 95 -2.82 7.60 -3.07
CA GLN A 95 -2.28 7.21 -1.77
C GLN A 95 -0.82 7.64 -1.57
N ILE A 96 -0.28 8.46 -2.47
CA ILE A 96 1.17 8.73 -2.53
C ILE A 96 1.75 9.30 -1.24
N SER A 97 1.01 10.18 -0.55
CA SER A 97 1.46 10.78 0.71
C SER A 97 1.62 9.72 1.81
N LEU A 98 0.67 8.80 1.90
CA LEU A 98 0.71 7.69 2.85
C LEU A 98 1.84 6.71 2.50
N ILE A 99 1.98 6.39 1.20
CA ILE A 99 3.03 5.52 0.68
C ILE A 99 4.42 6.06 1.03
N LYS A 100 4.67 7.36 0.82
CA LYS A 100 5.94 8.01 1.14
C LYS A 100 6.29 7.91 2.64
N ILE A 101 5.30 7.97 3.52
CA ILE A 101 5.50 7.83 4.97
C ILE A 101 5.77 6.37 5.33
N MET A 102 4.91 5.46 4.88
CA MET A 102 4.94 4.05 5.26
C MET A 102 6.15 3.30 4.71
N PHE A 103 6.46 3.53 3.43
CA PHE A 103 7.52 2.84 2.70
C PHE A 103 8.76 3.72 2.48
N SER A 104 9.12 4.53 3.48
CA SER A 104 10.35 5.32 3.46
C SER A 104 11.58 4.47 3.80
N GLY A 105 12.74 4.76 3.19
CA GLY A 105 13.99 4.07 3.47
C GLY A 105 14.08 2.69 2.81
N ARG A 106 14.54 1.67 3.56
CA ARG A 106 14.77 0.31 3.04
C ARG A 106 13.47 -0.40 2.59
N GLU A 107 12.34 0.00 3.13
CA GLU A 107 11.03 -0.61 2.86
C GLU A 107 10.45 -0.21 1.50
N GLN A 108 10.99 0.84 0.85
CA GLN A 108 10.56 1.22 -0.52
C GLN A 108 10.70 0.07 -1.52
N ASN A 109 11.73 -0.76 -1.38
CA ASN A 109 11.97 -1.88 -2.30
C ASN A 109 10.93 -3.01 -2.16
N HIS A 110 10.17 -3.05 -1.08
CA HIS A 110 9.18 -4.11 -0.83
C HIS A 110 7.78 -3.77 -1.34
N LEU A 111 7.45 -2.48 -1.51
CA LEU A 111 6.09 -2.08 -1.91
C LEU A 111 5.72 -2.63 -3.29
N GLY A 112 6.60 -2.52 -4.29
CA GLY A 112 6.35 -3.03 -5.63
C GLY A 112 6.07 -4.54 -5.64
N SER A 113 6.86 -5.31 -4.88
CA SER A 113 6.68 -6.76 -4.74
C SER A 113 5.38 -7.12 -4.01
N ARG A 114 5.03 -6.40 -2.94
CA ARG A 114 3.77 -6.59 -2.23
C ARG A 114 2.55 -6.26 -3.09
N LEU A 115 2.61 -5.18 -3.87
CA LEU A 115 1.55 -4.84 -4.81
C LEU A 115 1.37 -5.93 -5.88
N ASP A 116 2.48 -6.42 -6.47
CA ASP A 116 2.44 -7.51 -7.44
C ASP A 116 1.78 -8.76 -6.85
N GLU A 117 2.20 -9.15 -5.66
CA GLU A 117 1.70 -10.35 -4.98
C GLU A 117 0.21 -10.26 -4.64
N GLU A 118 -0.23 -9.17 -4.00
CA GLU A 118 -1.62 -9.01 -3.59
C GLU A 118 -2.57 -8.78 -4.78
N LEU A 119 -2.15 -8.02 -5.79
CA LEU A 119 -2.92 -7.87 -7.02
C LEU A 119 -3.08 -9.20 -7.77
N LYS A 120 -2.02 -10.00 -7.87
CA LYS A 120 -2.10 -11.34 -8.46
C LYS A 120 -3.04 -12.26 -7.70
N LYS A 121 -2.97 -12.29 -6.36
CA LYS A 121 -3.90 -13.07 -5.52
C LYS A 121 -5.37 -12.73 -5.84
N LEU A 122 -5.68 -11.43 -5.95
CA LEU A 122 -7.05 -10.98 -6.25
C LEU A 122 -7.49 -11.30 -7.68
N ILE A 123 -6.62 -11.06 -8.65
CA ILE A 123 -6.90 -11.36 -10.06
C ILE A 123 -7.10 -12.85 -10.25
N PHE A 124 -6.25 -13.70 -9.67
CA PHE A 124 -6.35 -15.15 -9.80
C PHE A 124 -7.56 -15.73 -9.03
N LYS A 125 -7.94 -15.12 -7.90
CA LYS A 125 -9.19 -15.47 -7.23
C LYS A 125 -10.41 -15.20 -8.12
N LYS A 126 -10.38 -14.10 -8.89
CA LYS A 126 -11.47 -13.72 -9.79
C LYS A 126 -11.41 -14.43 -11.13
N TYR A 127 -10.21 -14.71 -11.62
CA TYR A 127 -9.92 -15.35 -12.92
C TYR A 127 -8.94 -16.50 -12.72
N PRO A 128 -9.37 -17.66 -12.19
CA PRO A 128 -8.48 -18.80 -11.87
C PRO A 128 -7.68 -19.30 -13.07
N GLN A 129 -8.25 -19.16 -14.28
CA GLN A 129 -7.58 -19.55 -15.52
C GLN A 129 -6.29 -18.78 -15.80
N PHE A 130 -6.10 -17.58 -15.22
CA PHE A 130 -4.88 -16.78 -15.41
C PHE A 130 -3.72 -17.22 -14.52
N GLN A 131 -4.00 -17.99 -13.46
CA GLN A 131 -2.98 -18.42 -12.52
C GLN A 131 -1.88 -19.26 -13.20
N ASN A 132 -2.26 -20.09 -14.17
CA ASN A 132 -1.36 -20.95 -14.91
C ASN A 132 -1.03 -20.42 -16.33
N ASP A 133 -1.37 -19.17 -16.61
CA ASP A 133 -1.08 -18.51 -17.88
C ASP A 133 0.21 -17.67 -17.75
N PRO A 134 1.35 -18.11 -18.31
CA PRO A 134 2.62 -17.39 -18.21
C PRO A 134 2.57 -15.99 -18.83
N GLU A 135 1.84 -15.81 -19.95
CA GLU A 135 1.74 -14.51 -20.63
C GLU A 135 1.02 -13.49 -19.74
N LYS A 136 -0.08 -13.91 -19.10
CA LYS A 136 -0.83 -13.06 -18.17
C LYS A 136 -0.02 -12.71 -16.94
N ASN A 137 0.74 -13.66 -16.41
CA ASN A 137 1.60 -13.44 -15.27
C ASN A 137 2.72 -12.44 -15.57
N ILE A 138 3.38 -12.58 -16.73
CA ILE A 138 4.45 -11.68 -17.16
C ILE A 138 3.89 -10.27 -17.40
N LEU A 139 2.78 -10.16 -18.14
CA LEU A 139 2.16 -8.87 -18.44
C LEU A 139 1.71 -8.14 -17.16
N LEU A 140 1.13 -8.85 -16.21
CA LEU A 140 0.68 -8.28 -14.95
C LEU A 140 1.86 -7.73 -14.13
N SER A 141 2.93 -8.53 -13.96
CA SER A 141 4.14 -8.05 -13.29
C SER A 141 4.77 -6.86 -14.01
N TYR A 142 4.82 -6.89 -15.34
CA TYR A 142 5.34 -5.77 -16.14
C TYR A 142 4.57 -4.47 -15.87
N CYS A 143 3.23 -4.52 -15.92
CA CYS A 143 2.39 -3.35 -15.66
C CYS A 143 2.59 -2.81 -14.23
N ILE A 144 2.60 -3.68 -13.22
CA ILE A 144 2.71 -3.27 -11.81
C ILE A 144 4.11 -2.72 -11.52
N GLN A 145 5.15 -3.50 -11.81
CA GLN A 145 6.53 -3.13 -11.51
C GLN A 145 7.01 -1.98 -12.39
N GLY A 146 6.62 -1.99 -13.67
CA GLY A 146 6.95 -0.91 -14.61
C GLY A 146 6.39 0.43 -14.16
N ALA A 147 5.10 0.48 -13.83
CA ALA A 147 4.46 1.70 -13.34
C ALA A 147 5.09 2.20 -12.03
N TYR A 148 5.34 1.27 -11.08
CA TYR A 148 5.96 1.60 -9.80
C TYR A 148 7.37 2.18 -9.96
N HIS A 149 8.24 1.52 -10.72
CA HIS A 149 9.61 2.00 -10.96
C HIS A 149 9.66 3.27 -11.82
N ALA A 150 8.78 3.39 -12.82
CA ALA A 150 8.66 4.62 -13.59
C ALA A 150 8.33 5.82 -12.70
N TYR A 151 7.42 5.65 -11.74
CA TYR A 151 7.11 6.69 -10.77
C TYR A 151 8.30 7.03 -9.86
N LEU A 152 8.95 6.01 -9.27
CA LEU A 152 10.08 6.22 -8.36
C LEU A 152 11.25 6.98 -9.00
N ASN A 153 11.51 6.67 -10.28
CA ASN A 153 12.63 7.25 -11.02
C ASN A 153 12.33 8.63 -11.64
N ASN A 154 11.07 9.08 -11.58
CA ASN A 154 10.63 10.36 -12.15
C ASN A 154 9.81 11.19 -11.13
N PRO A 155 10.34 11.49 -9.93
CA PRO A 155 9.57 12.10 -8.84
C PRO A 155 9.14 13.54 -9.09
N SER A 156 9.72 14.21 -10.10
CA SER A 156 9.41 15.59 -10.50
C SER A 156 8.35 15.68 -11.59
N VAL A 157 7.95 14.57 -12.20
CA VAL A 157 6.90 14.54 -13.21
C VAL A 157 5.54 14.69 -12.54
N ASP A 158 4.72 15.60 -13.06
CA ASP A 158 3.35 15.78 -12.55
C ASP A 158 2.46 14.57 -12.86
N THR A 159 1.42 14.41 -12.05
CA THR A 159 0.52 13.26 -12.11
C THR A 159 -0.14 13.09 -13.47
N ASP A 160 -0.60 14.20 -14.08
CA ASP A 160 -1.33 14.13 -15.36
C ASP A 160 -0.41 13.67 -16.50
N THR A 161 0.80 14.22 -16.54
CA THR A 161 1.82 13.78 -17.52
C THR A 161 2.19 12.33 -17.29
N PHE A 162 2.42 11.91 -16.05
CA PHE A 162 2.75 10.53 -15.73
C PHE A 162 1.66 9.56 -16.18
N VAL A 163 0.41 9.78 -15.77
CA VAL A 163 -0.74 8.91 -16.07
C VAL A 163 -1.06 8.87 -17.57
N ARG A 164 -0.80 9.95 -18.30
CA ARG A 164 -1.00 9.98 -19.76
C ARG A 164 0.07 9.21 -20.53
N THR A 165 1.27 9.10 -19.96
CA THR A 165 2.43 8.46 -20.61
C THR A 165 2.44 6.93 -20.43
N VAL A 166 1.91 6.44 -19.31
CA VAL A 166 1.78 5.01 -18.97
C VAL A 166 0.43 4.45 -19.37
#